data_f3e190a32ca1a4e054719d119ad910c8
#
_entry.id   f3e190a32ca1a4e054719d119ad910c8
#
_cell.length_a   1.000
_cell.length_b   1.000
_cell.length_c   1.000
_cell.angle_alpha   90.00
_cell.angle_beta   90.00
_cell.angle_gamma   90.00
#
_symmetry.space_group_name_H-M   'P 1'
#
loop_
_entity.id
_entity.type
_entity.pdbx_description
1 polymer ?
#
loop_
_entity_poly.entity_id
_entity_poly.type
_entity_poly.pdbx_seq_one_letter_code
_entity_poly.pdbx_strand_id
1 'polypeptide(L)'
;MGKYYNCDYLLTLKDRNGKNPDIYIADGNRTAGKTVSFKRRLIDTFLKEKTDVNQFYLIYRYKTDMQSMSDSFFTDIRRLFYNGHVMTEKKLFDGAVVQLLLDDKPCGWCLPLSLSGKIKRMSSIFVQVAHGFFDEYQDESDNYLPNEIDKLMSIHTSIARGDGEQTRRVPLYMASNTVSILNPYYQALGINKMLKRDTKILRGDGWVYERTYNESASKAFESSAFNRAFSESKYFSHAAQNVYLNDNDALIARPSGASEYMLSIRYNGMWYNVRRYNSCGYIYVSEGADETYPRRVCFNYTDVVDDRAVMVNSSNYIIIALRNYFHRGIMRFQNLACKNMMFDMLSFL
;
A
#
# COMPACT_ATOMS: atom_id res chain seq x y z
N MET A 1 15.21 -12.58 -19.98
CA MET A 1 14.55 -11.68 -19.02
C MET A 1 15.52 -10.55 -18.67
N GLY A 2 15.06 -9.30 -18.66
CA GLY A 2 15.90 -8.16 -18.31
C GLY A 2 16.39 -8.24 -16.86
N LYS A 3 17.54 -7.64 -16.59
CA LYS A 3 18.15 -7.59 -15.24
C LYS A 3 17.26 -6.87 -14.21
N TYR A 4 16.38 -5.97 -14.67
CA TYR A 4 15.51 -5.14 -13.85
C TYR A 4 14.05 -5.27 -14.28
N TYR A 5 13.15 -4.92 -13.35
CA TYR A 5 11.70 -4.83 -13.60
C TYR A 5 11.39 -3.82 -14.71
N ASN A 6 10.41 -4.18 -15.57
CA ASN A 6 9.84 -3.29 -16.57
C ASN A 6 8.33 -3.23 -16.39
N CYS A 7 7.80 -2.03 -16.15
CA CYS A 7 6.36 -1.80 -15.93
C CYS A 7 5.51 -1.93 -17.20
N ASP A 8 6.11 -1.98 -18.40
CA ASP A 8 5.37 -1.99 -19.66
C ASP A 8 4.35 -3.13 -19.74
N TYR A 9 4.71 -4.32 -19.25
CA TYR A 9 3.77 -5.45 -19.22
C TYR A 9 2.55 -5.15 -18.34
N LEU A 10 2.74 -4.69 -17.11
CA LEU A 10 1.65 -4.32 -16.21
C LEU A 10 0.71 -3.29 -16.86
N LEU A 11 1.29 -2.30 -17.56
CA LEU A 11 0.52 -1.21 -18.20
C LEU A 11 -0.30 -1.67 -19.41
N THR A 12 -0.06 -2.87 -19.96
CA THR A 12 -0.90 -3.48 -21.02
C THR A 12 -2.10 -4.23 -20.48
N LEU A 13 -2.10 -4.55 -19.18
CA LEU A 13 -3.14 -5.38 -18.58
C LEU A 13 -4.46 -4.62 -18.50
N LYS A 14 -5.54 -5.37 -18.66
CA LYS A 14 -6.91 -4.88 -18.48
C LYS A 14 -7.43 -5.29 -17.09
N ASP A 15 -8.38 -4.53 -16.58
CA ASP A 15 -9.13 -4.86 -15.39
C ASP A 15 -10.02 -6.10 -15.58
N ARG A 16 -10.76 -6.49 -14.54
CA ARG A 16 -11.66 -7.65 -14.63
C ARG A 16 -12.79 -7.48 -15.65
N ASN A 17 -13.09 -6.25 -16.04
CA ASN A 17 -14.15 -5.91 -17.02
C ASN A 17 -13.59 -5.71 -18.45
N GLY A 18 -12.29 -5.97 -18.68
CA GLY A 18 -11.62 -5.79 -19.97
C GLY A 18 -11.30 -4.34 -20.33
N LYS A 19 -11.49 -3.39 -19.39
CA LYS A 19 -11.21 -1.96 -19.57
C LYS A 19 -9.77 -1.61 -19.17
N ASN A 20 -9.32 -0.44 -19.58
CA ASN A 20 -8.07 0.12 -19.07
C ASN A 20 -8.23 0.50 -17.60
N PRO A 21 -7.41 -0.04 -16.69
CA PRO A 21 -7.47 0.31 -15.27
C PRO A 21 -7.09 1.78 -15.02
N ASP A 22 -7.61 2.33 -13.94
CA ASP A 22 -7.16 3.62 -13.40
C ASP A 22 -6.08 3.44 -12.31
N ILE A 23 -5.95 2.24 -11.72
CA ILE A 23 -4.93 1.95 -10.72
C ILE A 23 -4.11 0.75 -11.18
N TYR A 24 -2.79 0.92 -11.23
CA TYR A 24 -1.81 -0.12 -11.52
C TYR A 24 -0.86 -0.28 -10.34
N ILE A 25 -0.77 -1.49 -9.79
CA ILE A 25 -0.01 -1.77 -8.57
C ILE A 25 1.07 -2.81 -8.87
N ALA A 26 2.32 -2.49 -8.51
CA ALA A 26 3.46 -3.39 -8.65
C ALA A 26 4.15 -3.58 -7.29
N ASP A 27 4.00 -4.74 -6.69
CA ASP A 27 4.71 -5.12 -5.48
C ASP A 27 5.76 -6.20 -5.74
N GLY A 28 6.81 -6.21 -4.95
CA GLY A 28 7.86 -7.19 -5.15
C GLY A 28 9.06 -7.00 -4.25
N ASN A 29 10.08 -7.83 -4.46
CA ASN A 29 11.30 -7.75 -3.68
C ASN A 29 12.06 -6.43 -3.88
N ARG A 30 12.90 -6.08 -2.91
CA ARG A 30 13.76 -4.89 -2.97
C ARG A 30 14.72 -4.95 -4.14
N THR A 31 15.20 -3.79 -4.56
CA THR A 31 16.20 -3.61 -5.63
C THR A 31 15.78 -4.16 -7.01
N ALA A 32 14.52 -4.58 -7.17
CA ALA A 32 14.02 -5.07 -8.44
C ALA A 32 13.97 -4.01 -9.56
N GLY A 33 13.99 -2.72 -9.21
CA GLY A 33 13.97 -1.61 -10.17
C GLY A 33 12.58 -1.05 -10.49
N LYS A 34 11.57 -1.35 -9.67
CA LYS A 34 10.18 -0.85 -9.85
C LYS A 34 10.12 0.67 -9.93
N THR A 35 10.66 1.35 -8.91
CA THR A 35 10.72 2.81 -8.83
C THR A 35 11.34 3.44 -10.08
N VAL A 36 12.50 2.94 -10.49
CA VAL A 36 13.22 3.45 -11.67
C VAL A 36 12.40 3.23 -12.95
N SER A 37 11.75 2.07 -13.09
CA SER A 37 10.92 1.76 -14.25
C SER A 37 9.74 2.73 -14.40
N PHE A 38 9.01 3.01 -13.32
CA PHE A 38 7.90 3.95 -13.35
C PHE A 38 8.36 5.39 -13.54
N LYS A 39 9.42 5.84 -12.83
CA LYS A 39 9.99 7.17 -13.01
C LYS A 39 10.41 7.41 -14.46
N ARG A 40 11.10 6.43 -15.06
CA ARG A 40 11.47 6.47 -16.47
C ARG A 40 10.25 6.55 -17.39
N ARG A 41 9.23 5.72 -17.14
CA ARG A 41 7.98 5.73 -17.92
C ARG A 41 7.31 7.11 -17.93
N LEU A 42 7.26 7.79 -16.78
CA LEU A 42 6.68 9.13 -16.66
C LEU A 42 7.46 10.17 -17.50
N ILE A 43 8.79 10.19 -17.39
CA ILE A 43 9.65 11.11 -18.16
C ILE A 43 9.61 10.80 -19.65
N ASP A 44 9.72 9.52 -20.05
CA ASP A 44 9.62 9.13 -21.47
C ASP A 44 8.28 9.52 -22.08
N THR A 45 7.19 9.43 -21.31
CA THR A 45 5.86 9.85 -21.77
C THR A 45 5.79 11.37 -21.95
N PHE A 46 6.31 12.15 -21.00
CA PHE A 46 6.40 13.60 -21.12
C PHE A 46 7.24 14.05 -22.31
N LEU A 47 8.40 13.43 -22.54
CA LEU A 47 9.31 13.77 -23.64
C LEU A 47 8.81 13.39 -25.04
N LYS A 48 7.99 12.35 -25.15
CA LYS A 48 7.43 11.90 -26.44
C LYS A 48 6.43 12.88 -27.02
N GLU A 49 5.72 13.57 -26.18
CA GLU A 49 4.69 14.52 -26.59
C GLU A 49 5.30 15.92 -26.62
N LYS A 50 5.28 16.55 -27.81
CA LYS A 50 5.88 17.87 -28.05
C LYS A 50 5.16 19.04 -27.37
N THR A 51 4.18 18.76 -26.52
CA THR A 51 3.35 19.73 -25.82
C THR A 51 3.52 19.60 -24.32
N ASP A 52 3.27 20.66 -23.57
CA ASP A 52 3.31 20.66 -22.09
C ASP A 52 2.18 19.84 -21.44
N VAL A 53 1.40 19.10 -22.24
CA VAL A 53 0.46 18.05 -21.85
C VAL A 53 1.20 16.79 -21.46
N ASN A 54 0.65 15.97 -20.56
CA ASN A 54 1.26 14.76 -19.97
C ASN A 54 2.21 15.02 -18.81
N GLN A 55 1.94 16.08 -18.06
CA GLN A 55 2.53 16.21 -16.74
C GLN A 55 2.12 15.03 -15.85
N PHE A 56 2.89 14.77 -14.84
CA PHE A 56 2.59 13.73 -13.85
C PHE A 56 2.50 14.31 -12.44
N TYR A 57 1.90 13.55 -11.52
CA TYR A 57 1.98 13.88 -10.09
C TYR A 57 2.61 12.73 -9.32
N LEU A 58 3.36 13.09 -8.28
CA LEU A 58 3.95 12.18 -7.32
C LEU A 58 3.26 12.36 -5.98
N ILE A 59 2.92 11.26 -5.33
CA ILE A 59 2.34 11.27 -4.00
C ILE A 59 3.43 11.02 -2.96
N TYR A 60 3.42 11.86 -1.93
CA TYR A 60 4.17 11.69 -0.70
C TYR A 60 3.19 11.64 0.48
N ARG A 61 3.50 10.89 1.52
CA ARG A 61 2.61 10.79 2.68
C ARG A 61 2.60 12.08 3.47
N TYR A 62 3.77 12.62 3.78
CA TYR A 62 3.94 13.84 4.55
C TYR A 62 4.58 14.98 3.74
N LYS A 63 4.27 16.22 4.14
CA LYS A 63 4.90 17.42 3.55
C LYS A 63 6.42 17.43 3.78
N THR A 64 6.88 17.00 4.95
CA THR A 64 8.29 16.91 5.30
C THR A 64 9.06 15.99 4.36
N ASP A 65 8.50 14.81 4.07
CA ASP A 65 9.11 13.84 3.16
C ASP A 65 9.19 14.39 1.74
N MET A 66 8.09 14.98 1.27
CA MET A 66 8.07 15.66 -0.03
C MET A 66 9.17 16.73 -0.14
N GLN A 67 9.32 17.58 0.87
CA GLN A 67 10.28 18.68 0.85
C GLN A 67 11.75 18.24 0.94
N SER A 68 12.01 17.09 1.54
CA SER A 68 13.35 16.52 1.68
C SER A 68 13.74 15.59 0.54
N MET A 69 12.76 15.03 -0.19
CA MET A 69 12.98 13.96 -1.15
C MET A 69 12.52 14.30 -2.58
N SER A 70 11.96 15.47 -2.84
CA SER A 70 11.45 15.81 -4.17
C SER A 70 12.54 15.80 -5.26
N ASP A 71 13.75 16.21 -4.94
CA ASP A 71 14.90 16.17 -5.84
C ASP A 71 15.40 14.74 -6.13
N SER A 72 15.15 13.80 -5.24
CA SER A 72 15.54 12.38 -5.41
C SER A 72 14.85 11.75 -6.62
N PHE A 73 13.68 12.26 -7.02
CA PHE A 73 12.99 11.77 -8.21
C PHE A 73 13.90 11.83 -9.44
N PHE A 74 14.54 12.95 -9.65
CA PHE A 74 15.44 13.14 -10.79
C PHE A 74 16.82 12.48 -10.59
N THR A 75 17.34 12.55 -9.38
CA THR A 75 18.68 12.03 -9.06
C THR A 75 18.81 10.55 -9.42
N ASP A 76 17.76 9.75 -9.16
CA ASP A 76 17.77 8.31 -9.44
C ASP A 76 17.85 7.96 -10.93
N ILE A 77 17.33 8.82 -11.81
CA ILE A 77 17.19 8.49 -13.23
C ILE A 77 18.05 9.37 -14.15
N ARG A 78 18.39 10.61 -13.75
CA ARG A 78 19.13 11.56 -14.59
C ARG A 78 20.45 10.99 -15.08
N ARG A 79 21.27 10.49 -14.17
CA ARG A 79 22.59 9.96 -14.49
C ARG A 79 22.55 8.74 -15.41
N LEU A 80 21.50 7.92 -15.29
CA LEU A 80 21.40 6.66 -16.01
C LEU A 80 20.78 6.82 -17.41
N PHE A 81 19.83 7.75 -17.57
CA PHE A 81 18.98 7.79 -18.76
C PHE A 81 18.88 9.18 -19.40
N TYR A 82 19.13 10.27 -18.67
CA TYR A 82 18.79 11.62 -19.10
C TYR A 82 19.94 12.63 -18.89
N ASN A 83 21.18 12.22 -19.20
CA ASN A 83 22.38 13.04 -18.98
C ASN A 83 22.39 14.40 -19.75
N GLY A 84 21.61 14.49 -20.84
CA GLY A 84 21.50 15.70 -21.64
C GLY A 84 20.42 16.67 -21.22
N HIS A 85 19.65 16.36 -20.16
CA HIS A 85 18.53 17.16 -19.72
C HIS A 85 18.82 17.90 -18.41
N VAL A 86 18.31 19.11 -18.28
CA VAL A 86 18.32 19.91 -17.05
C VAL A 86 17.07 19.58 -16.25
N MET A 87 17.27 19.10 -15.03
CA MET A 87 16.20 18.69 -14.13
C MET A 87 16.28 19.49 -12.84
N THR A 88 15.24 20.29 -12.56
CA THR A 88 15.15 21.21 -11.42
C THR A 88 13.79 21.10 -10.72
N GLU A 89 13.69 21.72 -9.55
CA GLU A 89 12.44 21.79 -8.79
C GLU A 89 12.13 23.22 -8.34
N LYS A 90 10.86 23.52 -8.17
CA LYS A 90 10.38 24.81 -7.65
C LYS A 90 9.33 24.59 -6.56
N LYS A 91 9.58 25.06 -5.36
CA LYS A 91 8.62 25.06 -4.25
C LYS A 91 7.59 26.17 -4.44
N LEU A 92 6.31 25.83 -4.37
CA LEU A 92 5.18 26.73 -4.56
C LEU A 92 4.25 26.71 -3.35
N PHE A 93 3.51 27.81 -3.14
CA PHE A 93 2.50 27.94 -2.09
C PHE A 93 3.06 27.62 -0.68
N ASP A 94 4.16 28.28 -0.31
CA ASP A 94 4.89 28.03 0.96
C ASP A 94 5.36 26.58 1.10
N GLY A 95 5.76 25.99 0.00
CA GLY A 95 6.19 24.60 -0.05
C GLY A 95 5.08 23.58 0.19
N ALA A 96 3.83 23.94 -0.07
CA ALA A 96 2.71 22.99 0.01
C ALA A 96 2.73 22.00 -1.15
N VAL A 97 3.29 22.38 -2.28
CA VAL A 97 3.55 21.55 -3.46
C VAL A 97 4.93 21.87 -4.03
N VAL A 98 5.53 20.91 -4.71
CA VAL A 98 6.75 21.11 -5.48
C VAL A 98 6.45 20.85 -6.94
N GLN A 99 6.84 21.77 -7.81
CA GLN A 99 6.78 21.63 -9.26
C GLN A 99 8.12 21.10 -9.75
N LEU A 100 8.10 20.04 -10.54
CA LEU A 100 9.25 19.46 -11.21
C LEU A 100 9.37 20.04 -12.62
N LEU A 101 10.58 20.43 -13.00
CA LEU A 101 10.87 21.01 -14.30
C LEU A 101 11.89 20.16 -15.05
N LEU A 102 11.65 19.94 -16.32
CA LEU A 102 12.55 19.29 -17.27
C LEU A 102 12.84 20.27 -18.41
N ASP A 103 14.10 20.70 -18.56
CA ASP A 103 14.51 21.74 -19.52
C ASP A 103 13.63 23.00 -19.39
N ASP A 104 13.49 23.49 -18.17
CA ASP A 104 12.68 24.64 -17.75
C ASP A 104 11.17 24.53 -18.00
N LYS A 105 10.68 23.37 -18.46
CA LYS A 105 9.25 23.11 -18.65
C LYS A 105 8.67 22.33 -17.47
N PRO A 106 7.49 22.74 -16.97
CA PRO A 106 6.79 21.98 -15.95
C PRO A 106 6.45 20.56 -16.44
N CYS A 107 7.04 19.55 -15.82
CA CYS A 107 6.79 18.15 -16.18
C CYS A 107 6.01 17.37 -15.10
N GLY A 108 6.05 17.83 -13.85
CA GLY A 108 5.39 17.10 -12.78
C GLY A 108 5.18 17.90 -11.50
N TRP A 109 4.46 17.29 -10.57
CA TRP A 109 4.05 17.85 -9.28
C TRP A 109 4.27 16.87 -8.15
N CYS A 110 4.88 17.31 -7.05
CA CYS A 110 4.94 16.51 -5.81
C CYS A 110 3.85 17.00 -4.85
N LEU A 111 3.02 16.08 -4.38
CA LEU A 111 1.80 16.37 -3.63
C LEU A 111 1.77 15.54 -2.34
N PRO A 112 1.69 16.15 -1.14
CA PRO A 112 1.62 15.42 0.11
C PRO A 112 0.17 15.10 0.50
N LEU A 113 -0.12 13.86 0.85
CA LEU A 113 -1.44 13.42 1.35
C LEU A 113 -1.86 14.20 2.61
N SER A 114 -0.90 14.53 3.48
CA SER A 114 -1.17 15.31 4.71
C SER A 114 -1.76 16.69 4.45
N LEU A 115 -1.66 17.22 3.23
CA LEU A 115 -2.24 18.52 2.83
C LEU A 115 -3.37 18.38 1.79
N SER A 116 -4.04 17.24 1.71
CA SER A 116 -5.11 16.97 0.72
C SER A 116 -6.17 18.07 0.65
N GLY A 117 -6.59 18.61 1.79
CA GLY A 117 -7.55 19.73 1.83
C GLY A 117 -7.03 21.04 1.19
N LYS A 118 -5.72 21.30 1.25
CA LYS A 118 -5.09 22.47 0.57
C LYS A 118 -4.96 22.20 -0.92
N ILE A 119 -4.51 21.00 -1.31
CA ILE A 119 -4.32 20.60 -2.71
C ILE A 119 -5.65 20.61 -3.47
N LYS A 120 -6.75 20.16 -2.84
CA LYS A 120 -8.11 20.21 -3.40
C LYS A 120 -8.50 21.62 -3.90
N ARG A 121 -8.03 22.68 -3.26
CA ARG A 121 -8.30 24.08 -3.62
C ARG A 121 -7.44 24.61 -4.77
N MET A 122 -6.45 23.81 -5.20
CA MET A 122 -5.49 24.17 -6.24
C MET A 122 -5.75 23.40 -7.57
N SER A 123 -6.94 22.83 -7.76
CA SER A 123 -7.24 21.92 -8.89
C SER A 123 -6.93 22.52 -10.26
N SER A 124 -7.07 23.85 -10.42
CA SER A 124 -6.82 24.55 -11.69
C SER A 124 -5.37 24.48 -12.20
N ILE A 125 -4.39 24.20 -11.32
CA ILE A 125 -2.99 24.11 -11.77
C ILE A 125 -2.63 22.71 -12.30
N PHE A 126 -3.51 21.71 -12.16
CA PHE A 126 -3.25 20.32 -12.52
C PHE A 126 -3.91 19.88 -13.83
N VAL A 127 -4.43 20.80 -14.62
CA VAL A 127 -5.19 20.49 -15.86
C VAL A 127 -4.38 19.69 -16.89
N GLN A 128 -3.06 19.85 -16.89
CA GLN A 128 -2.14 19.16 -17.80
C GLN A 128 -1.61 17.83 -17.27
N VAL A 129 -2.02 17.43 -16.06
CA VAL A 129 -1.55 16.18 -15.42
C VAL A 129 -2.28 14.99 -16.03
N ALA A 130 -1.56 14.04 -16.57
CA ALA A 130 -2.09 12.86 -17.24
C ALA A 130 -1.84 11.53 -16.49
N HIS A 131 -0.88 11.50 -15.57
CA HIS A 131 -0.48 10.29 -14.83
C HIS A 131 -0.14 10.60 -13.38
N GLY A 132 -0.30 9.63 -12.49
CA GLY A 132 0.14 9.69 -11.10
C GLY A 132 1.10 8.57 -10.75
N PHE A 133 1.96 8.79 -9.75
CA PHE A 133 2.81 7.77 -9.20
C PHE A 133 2.90 7.90 -7.68
N PHE A 134 2.72 6.79 -7.01
CA PHE A 134 2.89 6.66 -5.57
C PHE A 134 3.93 5.57 -5.28
N ASP A 135 5.16 6.01 -5.03
CA ASP A 135 6.23 5.11 -4.63
C ASP A 135 6.16 4.81 -3.14
N GLU A 136 6.52 3.61 -2.74
CA GLU A 136 6.51 3.15 -1.34
C GLU A 136 5.16 3.39 -0.65
N TYR A 137 4.05 3.08 -1.36
CA TYR A 137 2.70 3.25 -0.80
C TYR A 137 2.44 2.34 0.42
N GLN A 138 3.14 1.21 0.56
CA GLN A 138 3.18 0.44 1.80
C GLN A 138 4.30 0.98 2.70
N ASP A 139 3.95 1.27 3.94
CA ASP A 139 4.89 1.75 4.95
C ASP A 139 5.42 0.59 5.81
N GLU A 140 6.74 0.47 5.92
CA GLU A 140 7.38 -0.60 6.69
C GLU A 140 7.13 -0.49 8.20
N SER A 141 6.84 0.72 8.67
CA SER A 141 6.57 1.04 10.08
C SER A 141 5.08 1.15 10.42
N ASP A 142 4.19 0.85 9.43
CA ASP A 142 2.73 0.97 9.56
C ASP A 142 2.25 2.40 9.90
N ASN A 143 2.99 3.43 9.47
CA ASN A 143 2.71 4.84 9.71
C ASN A 143 1.81 5.44 8.62
N TYR A 144 0.58 4.96 8.53
CA TYR A 144 -0.41 5.54 7.63
C TYR A 144 -1.09 6.77 8.24
N LEU A 145 -1.49 7.70 7.36
CA LEU A 145 -2.30 8.83 7.79
C LEU A 145 -3.73 8.38 8.15
N PRO A 146 -4.37 8.99 9.13
CA PRO A 146 -5.80 8.79 9.35
C PRO A 146 -6.60 9.10 8.06
N ASN A 147 -7.48 8.17 7.66
CA ASN A 147 -8.27 8.26 6.43
C ASN A 147 -7.41 8.49 5.17
N GLU A 148 -6.30 7.74 5.06
CA GLU A 148 -5.31 7.94 3.97
C GLU A 148 -5.93 7.71 2.59
N ILE A 149 -6.80 6.73 2.45
CA ILE A 149 -7.52 6.45 1.19
C ILE A 149 -8.40 7.63 0.77
N ASP A 150 -9.16 8.21 1.69
CA ASP A 150 -10.02 9.37 1.39
C ASP A 150 -9.18 10.58 0.95
N LYS A 151 -8.01 10.77 1.57
CA LYS A 151 -7.07 11.84 1.18
C LYS A 151 -6.52 11.62 -0.22
N LEU A 152 -6.14 10.37 -0.56
CA LEU A 152 -5.69 10.02 -1.91
C LEU A 152 -6.80 10.23 -2.93
N MET A 153 -8.01 9.74 -2.67
CA MET A 153 -9.17 9.93 -3.53
C MET A 153 -9.50 11.42 -3.72
N SER A 154 -9.41 12.23 -2.66
CA SER A 154 -9.66 13.68 -2.73
C SER A 154 -8.65 14.41 -3.63
N ILE A 155 -7.36 14.06 -3.53
CA ILE A 155 -6.31 14.61 -4.40
C ILE A 155 -6.55 14.16 -5.84
N HIS A 156 -6.71 12.87 -6.07
CA HIS A 156 -6.90 12.30 -7.40
C HIS A 156 -8.13 12.89 -8.11
N THR A 157 -9.28 12.96 -7.43
CA THR A 157 -10.50 13.57 -7.96
C THR A 157 -10.28 15.04 -8.32
N SER A 158 -9.49 15.77 -7.54
CA SER A 158 -9.19 17.17 -7.80
C SER A 158 -8.30 17.36 -9.05
N ILE A 159 -7.39 16.42 -9.30
CA ILE A 159 -6.54 16.38 -10.50
C ILE A 159 -7.33 15.91 -11.71
N ALA A 160 -8.22 14.93 -11.55
CA ALA A 160 -9.03 14.37 -12.63
C ALA A 160 -10.12 15.31 -13.14
N ARG A 161 -10.41 16.41 -12.44
CA ARG A 161 -11.29 17.50 -12.90
C ARG A 161 -10.52 18.50 -13.75
N GLY A 162 -11.20 19.14 -14.68
CA GLY A 162 -10.67 20.26 -15.42
C GLY A 162 -10.81 20.08 -16.93
N ASP A 163 -10.40 21.09 -17.66
CA ASP A 163 -10.43 21.15 -19.12
C ASP A 163 -11.83 20.91 -19.73
N GLY A 164 -12.88 21.38 -19.01
CA GLY A 164 -14.28 21.19 -19.44
C GLY A 164 -14.90 19.84 -19.10
N GLU A 165 -14.11 18.88 -18.60
CA GLU A 165 -14.57 17.54 -18.22
C GLU A 165 -14.92 17.47 -16.73
N GLN A 166 -16.01 16.79 -16.40
CA GLN A 166 -16.35 16.51 -15.00
C GLN A 166 -15.33 15.57 -14.36
N THR A 167 -14.86 14.60 -15.14
CA THR A 167 -13.79 13.69 -14.76
C THR A 167 -13.09 13.15 -16.02
N ARG A 168 -11.77 13.13 -16.01
CA ARG A 168 -10.93 12.54 -17.06
C ARG A 168 -10.11 11.39 -16.49
N ARG A 169 -9.65 10.52 -17.35
CA ARG A 169 -8.81 9.40 -16.92
C ARG A 169 -7.40 9.89 -16.62
N VAL A 170 -6.93 9.70 -15.38
CA VAL A 170 -5.57 10.00 -14.90
C VAL A 170 -5.06 8.77 -14.14
N PRO A 171 -4.49 7.75 -14.82
CA PRO A 171 -4.09 6.53 -14.16
C PRO A 171 -3.02 6.78 -13.10
N LEU A 172 -3.19 6.11 -11.95
CA LEU A 172 -2.26 6.11 -10.83
C LEU A 172 -1.44 4.82 -10.84
N TYR A 173 -0.12 4.98 -10.87
CA TYR A 173 0.83 3.89 -10.71
C TYR A 173 1.25 3.82 -9.24
N MET A 174 1.29 2.63 -8.68
CA MET A 174 1.67 2.41 -7.29
C MET A 174 2.75 1.32 -7.24
N ALA A 175 3.85 1.60 -6.56
CA ALA A 175 4.93 0.64 -6.40
C ALA A 175 5.33 0.52 -4.94
N SER A 176 5.61 -0.69 -4.48
CA SER A 176 6.13 -0.92 -3.13
C SER A 176 6.89 -2.24 -3.02
N ASN A 177 7.56 -2.44 -1.90
CA ASN A 177 7.96 -3.75 -1.45
C ASN A 177 6.75 -4.45 -0.80
N THR A 178 6.80 -5.77 -0.68
CA THR A 178 5.74 -6.57 -0.03
C THR A 178 5.86 -6.45 1.50
N VAL A 179 5.32 -5.39 2.08
CA VAL A 179 5.46 -5.11 3.52
C VAL A 179 4.44 -5.87 4.35
N SER A 180 3.17 -5.61 4.15
CA SER A 180 2.08 -6.20 4.91
C SER A 180 0.82 -6.38 4.05
N ILE A 181 0.13 -7.50 4.27
CA ILE A 181 -1.22 -7.69 3.73
C ILE A 181 -2.28 -6.86 4.48
N LEU A 182 -1.91 -6.33 5.66
CA LEU A 182 -2.71 -5.40 6.45
C LEU A 182 -2.32 -3.95 6.11
N ASN A 183 -2.63 -3.51 4.91
CA ASN A 183 -2.45 -2.11 4.54
C ASN A 183 -3.77 -1.52 4.01
N PRO A 184 -4.00 -0.22 4.17
CA PRO A 184 -5.26 0.41 3.80
C PRO A 184 -5.62 0.26 2.32
N TYR A 185 -4.63 0.18 1.44
CA TYR A 185 -4.83 0.05 -0.01
C TYR A 185 -5.34 -1.34 -0.40
N TYR A 186 -4.73 -2.38 0.16
CA TYR A 186 -5.19 -3.75 -0.08
C TYR A 186 -6.59 -3.98 0.44
N GLN A 187 -6.92 -3.37 1.57
CA GLN A 187 -8.26 -3.46 2.11
C GLN A 187 -9.27 -2.73 1.23
N ALA A 188 -9.02 -1.47 0.90
CA ALA A 188 -9.93 -0.67 0.08
C ALA A 188 -10.21 -1.32 -1.28
N LEU A 189 -9.22 -1.99 -1.87
CA LEU A 189 -9.33 -2.69 -3.15
C LEU A 189 -9.74 -4.17 -3.02
N GLY A 190 -9.85 -4.70 -1.80
CA GLY A 190 -10.17 -6.11 -1.55
C GLY A 190 -9.04 -7.09 -1.91
N ILE A 191 -7.83 -6.60 -2.14
CA ILE A 191 -6.66 -7.40 -2.54
C ILE A 191 -6.33 -8.42 -1.44
N ASN A 192 -6.37 -8.02 -0.17
CA ASN A 192 -6.07 -8.88 0.99
C ASN A 192 -6.89 -10.17 1.04
N LYS A 193 -8.13 -10.14 0.52
CA LYS A 193 -9.03 -11.31 0.46
C LYS A 193 -8.76 -12.22 -0.74
N MET A 194 -8.13 -11.69 -1.78
CA MET A 194 -7.86 -12.40 -3.04
C MET A 194 -6.44 -12.97 -3.11
N LEU A 195 -5.50 -12.43 -2.32
CA LEU A 195 -4.11 -12.84 -2.32
C LEU A 195 -3.94 -14.29 -1.87
N LYS A 196 -3.18 -15.04 -2.67
CA LYS A 196 -2.67 -16.38 -2.36
C LYS A 196 -1.15 -16.38 -2.44
N ARG A 197 -0.51 -17.43 -1.92
CA ARG A 197 0.95 -17.55 -1.91
C ARG A 197 1.58 -17.45 -3.31
N ASP A 198 0.92 -18.01 -4.30
CA ASP A 198 1.34 -18.10 -5.71
C ASP A 198 0.74 -17.02 -6.61
N THR A 199 0.03 -16.04 -6.02
CA THR A 199 -0.58 -14.95 -6.78
C THR A 199 0.49 -14.14 -7.51
N LYS A 200 0.33 -14.01 -8.83
CA LYS A 200 1.16 -13.14 -9.67
C LYS A 200 0.39 -11.91 -10.14
N ILE A 201 -0.84 -12.10 -10.59
CA ILE A 201 -1.71 -11.04 -11.10
C ILE A 201 -3.07 -11.14 -10.44
N LEU A 202 -3.60 -10.00 -9.99
CA LEU A 202 -5.01 -9.83 -9.62
C LEU A 202 -5.64 -8.72 -10.45
N ARG A 203 -6.96 -8.81 -10.61
CA ARG A 203 -7.73 -7.83 -11.37
C ARG A 203 -9.01 -7.52 -10.61
N GLY A 204 -9.28 -6.25 -10.40
CA GLY A 204 -10.55 -5.76 -9.88
C GLY A 204 -11.25 -4.86 -10.87
N ASP A 205 -12.26 -4.15 -10.42
CA ASP A 205 -12.93 -3.13 -11.19
C ASP A 205 -12.10 -1.83 -11.13
N GLY A 206 -11.57 -1.41 -12.28
CA GLY A 206 -10.72 -0.22 -12.38
C GLY A 206 -9.28 -0.39 -11.88
N TRP A 207 -8.84 -1.58 -11.46
CA TRP A 207 -7.47 -1.79 -11.02
C TRP A 207 -6.88 -3.14 -11.43
N VAL A 208 -5.53 -3.17 -11.55
CA VAL A 208 -4.71 -4.37 -11.69
C VAL A 208 -3.55 -4.35 -10.72
N TYR A 209 -3.20 -5.52 -10.21
CA TYR A 209 -2.12 -5.76 -9.29
C TYR A 209 -1.17 -6.82 -9.86
N GLU A 210 0.13 -6.56 -9.78
CA GLU A 210 1.20 -7.50 -10.13
C GLU A 210 2.11 -7.72 -8.93
N ARG A 211 2.29 -8.97 -8.54
CA ARG A 211 3.31 -9.38 -7.61
C ARG A 211 4.56 -9.79 -8.37
N THR A 212 5.55 -8.93 -8.37
CA THR A 212 6.80 -9.14 -9.11
C THR A 212 7.83 -9.87 -8.27
N TYR A 213 8.64 -10.70 -8.91
CA TYR A 213 9.83 -11.26 -8.29
C TYR A 213 11.01 -11.15 -9.26
N ASN A 214 12.08 -10.51 -8.82
CA ASN A 214 13.30 -10.40 -9.59
C ASN A 214 14.40 -11.26 -8.97
N GLU A 215 14.63 -12.42 -9.58
CA GLU A 215 15.63 -13.40 -9.12
C GLU A 215 17.05 -12.84 -9.13
N SER A 216 17.39 -12.01 -10.11
CA SER A 216 18.72 -11.38 -10.19
C SER A 216 18.95 -10.41 -9.02
N ALA A 217 17.94 -9.63 -8.66
CA ALA A 217 17.99 -8.74 -7.52
C ALA A 217 18.07 -9.52 -6.20
N SER A 218 17.32 -10.61 -6.06
CA SER A 218 17.38 -11.52 -4.92
C SER A 218 18.79 -12.10 -4.75
N LYS A 219 19.34 -12.70 -5.79
CA LYS A 219 20.71 -13.25 -5.78
C LYS A 219 21.76 -12.20 -5.44
N ALA A 220 21.65 -10.99 -5.99
CA ALA A 220 22.56 -9.90 -5.67
C ALA A 220 22.48 -9.48 -4.20
N PHE A 221 21.27 -9.43 -3.65
CA PHE A 221 21.04 -9.14 -2.23
C PHE A 221 21.63 -10.24 -1.34
N GLU A 222 21.34 -11.51 -1.63
CA GLU A 222 21.82 -12.67 -0.89
C GLU A 222 23.35 -12.85 -0.98
N SER A 223 23.97 -12.48 -2.09
CA SER A 223 25.43 -12.58 -2.28
C SER A 223 26.23 -11.53 -1.52
N SER A 224 25.62 -10.44 -1.06
CA SER A 224 26.29 -9.42 -0.27
C SER A 224 26.77 -9.96 1.08
N ALA A 225 28.04 -9.73 1.43
CA ALA A 225 28.60 -10.17 2.71
C ALA A 225 27.85 -9.55 3.90
N PHE A 226 27.48 -8.27 3.78
CA PHE A 226 26.69 -7.57 4.80
C PHE A 226 25.34 -8.25 5.03
N ASN A 227 24.60 -8.54 3.95
CA ASN A 227 23.26 -9.13 4.07
C ASN A 227 23.35 -10.58 4.61
N ARG A 228 24.35 -11.36 4.20
CA ARG A 228 24.55 -12.71 4.74
C ARG A 228 24.78 -12.75 6.25
N ALA A 229 25.40 -11.71 6.82
CA ALA A 229 25.58 -11.62 8.28
C ALA A 229 24.23 -11.54 9.04
N PHE A 230 23.14 -11.13 8.35
CA PHE A 230 21.79 -11.03 8.90
C PHE A 230 20.80 -12.02 8.27
N SER A 231 21.27 -13.13 7.70
CA SER A 231 20.45 -14.11 6.96
C SER A 231 19.32 -14.74 7.77
N GLU A 232 19.44 -14.81 9.08
CA GLU A 232 18.39 -15.31 10.01
C GLU A 232 17.27 -14.28 10.27
N SER A 233 17.41 -13.03 9.80
CA SER A 233 16.43 -11.99 10.08
C SER A 233 15.19 -12.12 9.18
N LYS A 234 14.00 -11.75 9.71
CA LYS A 234 12.77 -11.62 8.91
C LYS A 234 12.95 -10.65 7.74
N TYR A 235 13.72 -9.59 7.96
CA TYR A 235 14.00 -8.59 6.95
C TYR A 235 14.78 -9.17 5.76
N PHE A 236 15.72 -10.09 6.00
CA PHE A 236 16.43 -10.79 4.92
C PHE A 236 15.46 -11.57 4.02
N SER A 237 14.57 -12.37 4.61
CA SER A 237 13.57 -13.13 3.85
C SER A 237 12.61 -12.22 3.08
N HIS A 238 12.18 -11.11 3.69
CA HIS A 238 11.36 -10.10 3.05
C HIS A 238 12.07 -9.47 1.83
N ALA A 239 13.29 -9.00 2.02
CA ALA A 239 14.04 -8.30 0.97
C ALA A 239 14.47 -9.21 -0.19
N ALA A 240 14.87 -10.45 0.12
CA ALA A 240 15.38 -11.40 -0.87
C ALA A 240 14.26 -12.22 -1.53
N GLN A 241 13.35 -12.78 -0.74
CA GLN A 241 12.44 -13.84 -1.19
C GLN A 241 11.02 -13.35 -1.51
N ASN A 242 10.78 -12.05 -1.47
CA ASN A 242 9.46 -11.45 -1.71
C ASN A 242 8.37 -11.99 -0.76
N VAL A 243 8.76 -12.29 0.48
CA VAL A 243 7.86 -12.68 1.55
C VAL A 243 7.36 -11.41 2.25
N TYR A 244 6.10 -11.37 2.64
CA TYR A 244 5.61 -10.23 3.40
C TYR A 244 6.34 -10.11 4.74
N LEU A 245 6.83 -8.92 5.06
CA LEU A 245 7.57 -8.64 6.29
C LEU A 245 6.72 -8.96 7.52
N ASN A 246 5.42 -8.63 7.45
CA ASN A 246 4.43 -8.79 8.52
C ASN A 246 3.33 -9.79 8.14
N ASP A 247 3.62 -10.80 7.31
CA ASP A 247 2.62 -11.79 6.90
C ASP A 247 2.28 -12.76 8.02
N ASN A 248 0.98 -13.04 8.15
CA ASN A 248 0.44 -13.92 9.19
C ASN A 248 -0.81 -14.65 8.69
N ASP A 249 -0.65 -15.49 7.67
CA ASP A 249 -1.77 -16.18 7.02
C ASP A 249 -1.94 -17.65 7.42
N ALA A 250 -1.30 -18.07 8.50
CA ALA A 250 -1.33 -19.47 8.93
C ALA A 250 -2.72 -19.92 9.37
N LEU A 251 -3.33 -20.76 8.56
CA LEU A 251 -4.56 -21.47 8.88
C LEU A 251 -4.20 -22.82 9.51
N ILE A 252 -4.63 -23.06 10.76
CA ILE A 252 -4.33 -24.31 11.47
C ILE A 252 -5.54 -24.81 12.23
N ALA A 253 -5.54 -26.09 12.54
CA ALA A 253 -6.47 -26.65 13.53
C ALA A 253 -6.22 -25.99 14.90
N ARG A 254 -7.25 -25.98 15.73
CA ARG A 254 -7.16 -25.44 17.08
C ARG A 254 -5.99 -26.08 17.84
N PRO A 255 -5.06 -25.28 18.40
CA PRO A 255 -3.97 -25.83 19.20
C PRO A 255 -4.49 -26.62 20.41
N SER A 256 -3.76 -27.65 20.80
CA SER A 256 -4.06 -28.42 22.00
C SER A 256 -3.55 -27.72 23.26
N GLY A 257 -4.17 -28.07 24.40
CA GLY A 257 -3.75 -27.56 25.69
C GLY A 257 -4.57 -26.40 26.25
N ALA A 258 -4.16 -25.91 27.41
CA ALA A 258 -4.83 -24.80 28.08
C ALA A 258 -4.68 -23.49 27.32
N SER A 259 -5.75 -22.74 27.29
CA SER A 259 -5.78 -21.42 26.63
C SER A 259 -6.45 -20.38 27.51
N GLU A 260 -5.98 -19.16 27.43
CA GLU A 260 -6.58 -17.97 28.02
C GLU A 260 -7.57 -17.36 27.02
N TYR A 261 -8.80 -17.10 27.44
CA TYR A 261 -9.77 -16.37 26.64
C TYR A 261 -9.48 -14.88 26.74
N MET A 262 -9.30 -14.21 25.60
CA MET A 262 -8.89 -12.80 25.57
C MET A 262 -10.05 -11.86 25.30
N LEU A 263 -10.85 -12.13 24.26
CA LEU A 263 -12.01 -11.34 23.87
C LEU A 263 -12.92 -12.07 22.91
N SER A 264 -14.17 -11.63 22.85
CA SER A 264 -15.15 -11.99 21.82
C SER A 264 -15.31 -10.80 20.84
N ILE A 265 -15.39 -11.11 19.55
CA ILE A 265 -15.57 -10.13 18.48
C ILE A 265 -16.88 -10.42 17.77
N ARG A 266 -17.71 -9.40 17.60
CA ARG A 266 -18.89 -9.48 16.73
C ARG A 266 -18.57 -8.81 15.40
N TYR A 267 -18.86 -9.54 14.31
CA TYR A 267 -18.63 -9.05 12.94
C TYR A 267 -19.65 -9.66 11.98
N ASN A 268 -20.39 -8.79 11.28
CA ASN A 268 -21.46 -9.17 10.35
C ASN A 268 -22.46 -10.17 10.96
N GLY A 269 -22.86 -9.92 12.21
CA GLY A 269 -23.78 -10.76 12.96
C GLY A 269 -23.21 -12.05 13.54
N MET A 270 -21.97 -12.41 13.17
CA MET A 270 -21.29 -13.61 13.66
C MET A 270 -20.38 -13.29 14.85
N TRP A 271 -20.21 -14.26 15.73
CA TRP A 271 -19.31 -14.16 16.85
C TRP A 271 -18.03 -14.95 16.62
N TYR A 272 -16.91 -14.35 17.01
CA TYR A 272 -15.58 -14.92 16.96
C TYR A 272 -14.91 -14.79 18.32
N ASN A 273 -13.99 -15.70 18.64
CA ASN A 273 -13.19 -15.61 19.85
C ASN A 273 -11.70 -15.52 19.53
N VAL A 274 -10.99 -14.82 20.41
CA VAL A 274 -9.54 -14.75 20.42
C VAL A 274 -9.01 -15.39 21.69
N ARG A 275 -8.14 -16.38 21.54
CA ARG A 275 -7.52 -17.12 22.63
C ARG A 275 -6.00 -17.10 22.55
N ARG A 276 -5.37 -17.05 23.69
CA ARG A 276 -3.92 -17.18 23.82
C ARG A 276 -3.57 -18.59 24.28
N TYR A 277 -2.70 -19.26 23.53
CA TYR A 277 -2.16 -20.58 23.85
C TYR A 277 -0.71 -20.43 24.30
N ASN A 278 -0.47 -20.51 25.62
CA ASN A 278 0.87 -20.30 26.18
C ASN A 278 1.85 -21.43 25.82
N SER A 279 1.34 -22.66 25.61
CA SER A 279 2.15 -23.82 25.25
C SER A 279 2.87 -23.69 23.90
N CYS A 280 2.26 -23.02 22.93
CA CYS A 280 2.84 -22.81 21.60
C CYS A 280 3.09 -21.34 21.26
N GLY A 281 2.74 -20.41 22.16
CA GLY A 281 2.93 -18.98 21.97
C GLY A 281 2.00 -18.34 20.92
N TYR A 282 0.92 -19.01 20.50
CA TYR A 282 0.01 -18.51 19.50
C TYR A 282 -1.18 -17.73 20.09
N ILE A 283 -1.61 -16.73 19.33
CA ILE A 283 -2.93 -16.11 19.44
C ILE A 283 -3.83 -16.77 18.40
N TYR A 284 -4.88 -17.43 18.82
CA TYR A 284 -5.75 -18.20 17.94
C TYR A 284 -7.12 -17.55 17.83
N VAL A 285 -7.59 -17.39 16.60
CA VAL A 285 -8.89 -16.80 16.27
C VAL A 285 -9.78 -17.91 15.69
N SER A 286 -10.96 -18.10 16.28
CA SER A 286 -11.92 -19.10 15.82
C SER A 286 -13.35 -18.58 15.85
N GLU A 287 -14.24 -19.23 15.09
CA GLU A 287 -15.68 -18.96 15.12
C GLU A 287 -16.29 -19.36 16.45
N GLY A 288 -17.43 -18.75 16.75
CA GLY A 288 -18.13 -18.89 18.02
C GLY A 288 -17.48 -18.07 19.13
N ALA A 289 -18.26 -17.67 20.12
CA ALA A 289 -17.76 -16.90 21.23
C ALA A 289 -18.52 -17.25 22.52
N ASP A 290 -17.89 -16.97 23.65
CA ASP A 290 -18.56 -16.89 24.93
C ASP A 290 -19.24 -15.52 25.03
N GLU A 291 -20.55 -15.47 24.84
CA GLU A 291 -21.33 -14.23 24.88
C GLU A 291 -21.46 -13.65 26.30
N THR A 292 -21.06 -14.40 27.31
CA THR A 292 -21.03 -13.94 28.70
C THR A 292 -19.69 -13.31 29.08
N TYR A 293 -18.64 -13.45 28.23
CA TYR A 293 -17.33 -12.89 28.51
C TYR A 293 -17.36 -11.35 28.54
N PRO A 294 -16.76 -10.71 29.54
CA PRO A 294 -16.91 -9.28 29.75
C PRO A 294 -16.27 -8.39 28.65
N ARG A 295 -15.24 -8.91 27.95
CA ARG A 295 -14.60 -8.20 26.84
C ARG A 295 -15.20 -8.62 25.51
N ARG A 296 -16.23 -7.91 25.08
CA ARG A 296 -16.93 -8.12 23.82
C ARG A 296 -16.83 -6.84 22.99
N VAL A 297 -16.32 -6.95 21.76
CA VAL A 297 -16.05 -5.79 20.90
C VAL A 297 -16.67 -5.97 19.53
N CYS A 298 -16.95 -4.84 18.86
CA CYS A 298 -17.27 -4.75 17.46
C CYS A 298 -16.57 -3.50 16.87
N PHE A 299 -16.52 -3.37 15.56
CA PHE A 299 -15.88 -2.25 14.89
C PHE A 299 -16.71 -1.66 13.74
N ASN A 300 -17.95 -2.11 13.60
CA ASN A 300 -18.95 -1.48 12.73
C ASN A 300 -20.25 -1.25 13.50
N TYR A 301 -21.05 -0.27 13.06
CA TYR A 301 -22.31 0.09 13.72
C TYR A 301 -23.38 -1.00 13.62
N THR A 302 -23.34 -1.84 12.60
CA THR A 302 -24.35 -2.89 12.37
C THR A 302 -24.22 -4.02 13.38
N ASP A 303 -23.08 -4.15 14.01
CA ASP A 303 -22.80 -5.17 15.02
C ASP A 303 -22.96 -4.69 16.47
N VAL A 304 -23.28 -3.39 16.66
CA VAL A 304 -23.66 -2.87 17.98
C VAL A 304 -25.11 -3.28 18.26
N VAL A 305 -25.29 -4.32 19.06
CA VAL A 305 -26.62 -4.82 19.46
C VAL A 305 -26.66 -4.96 20.98
N ASP A 306 -27.60 -4.28 21.63
CA ASP A 306 -27.99 -4.48 23.02
C ASP A 306 -26.88 -4.37 24.07
N ASP A 307 -26.01 -3.43 24.06
CA ASP A 307 -24.89 -3.30 25.02
C ASP A 307 -23.98 -4.55 25.11
N ARG A 308 -24.16 -5.54 24.24
CA ARG A 308 -23.41 -6.80 24.26
C ARG A 308 -22.01 -6.68 23.67
N ALA A 309 -21.77 -5.71 22.81
CA ALA A 309 -20.46 -5.46 22.23
C ALA A 309 -20.12 -3.97 22.25
N VAL A 310 -18.92 -3.66 22.71
CA VAL A 310 -18.42 -2.29 22.74
C VAL A 310 -17.73 -1.98 21.41
N MET A 311 -18.15 -0.87 20.78
CA MET A 311 -17.48 -0.41 19.56
C MET A 311 -16.08 0.09 19.88
N VAL A 312 -15.10 -0.40 19.14
CA VAL A 312 -13.68 -0.03 19.28
C VAL A 312 -13.20 0.72 18.03
N ASN A 313 -12.15 1.53 18.23
CA ASN A 313 -11.49 2.29 17.17
C ASN A 313 -9.97 2.02 17.19
N SER A 314 -9.24 2.61 16.26
CA SER A 314 -7.78 2.42 16.09
C SER A 314 -6.95 2.75 17.33
N SER A 315 -7.42 3.66 18.17
CA SER A 315 -6.73 4.05 19.40
C SER A 315 -7.00 3.12 20.59
N ASN A 316 -7.89 2.13 20.41
CA ASN A 316 -8.20 1.20 21.47
C ASN A 316 -7.02 0.25 21.72
N TYR A 317 -6.62 0.11 23.00
CA TYR A 317 -5.47 -0.70 23.40
C TYR A 317 -5.58 -2.18 22.97
N ILE A 318 -6.81 -2.70 22.86
CA ILE A 318 -7.07 -4.08 22.39
C ILE A 318 -6.65 -4.20 20.92
N ILE A 319 -7.03 -3.23 20.09
CA ILE A 319 -6.69 -3.21 18.66
C ILE A 319 -5.19 -3.09 18.47
N ILE A 320 -4.55 -2.20 19.21
CA ILE A 320 -3.08 -2.02 19.20
C ILE A 320 -2.38 -3.34 19.58
N ALA A 321 -2.87 -4.02 20.62
CA ALA A 321 -2.31 -5.31 21.04
C ALA A 321 -2.48 -6.40 19.98
N LEU A 322 -3.67 -6.51 19.36
CA LEU A 322 -3.93 -7.48 18.29
C LEU A 322 -3.07 -7.22 17.05
N ARG A 323 -2.89 -5.95 16.66
CA ARG A 323 -2.01 -5.55 15.56
C ARG A 323 -0.56 -5.95 15.86
N ASN A 324 -0.07 -5.71 17.07
CA ASN A 324 1.26 -6.15 17.49
C ASN A 324 1.43 -7.68 17.43
N TYR A 325 0.42 -8.46 17.86
CA TYR A 325 0.48 -9.93 17.75
C TYR A 325 0.49 -10.38 16.28
N PHE A 326 -0.26 -9.70 15.43
CA PHE A 326 -0.24 -9.98 14.00
C PHE A 326 1.16 -9.72 13.41
N HIS A 327 1.74 -8.53 13.64
CA HIS A 327 3.06 -8.16 13.13
C HIS A 327 4.20 -9.06 13.68
N ARG A 328 4.03 -9.59 14.89
CA ARG A 328 4.95 -10.60 15.44
C ARG A 328 4.82 -11.97 14.79
N GLY A 329 3.86 -12.18 13.89
CA GLY A 329 3.63 -13.45 13.22
C GLY A 329 3.16 -14.59 14.14
N ILE A 330 2.54 -14.28 15.28
CA ILE A 330 2.07 -15.28 16.24
C ILE A 330 0.57 -15.54 16.19
N MET A 331 -0.16 -14.83 15.33
CA MET A 331 -1.60 -15.03 15.17
C MET A 331 -1.89 -16.22 14.24
N ARG A 332 -2.90 -17.01 14.57
CA ARG A 332 -3.33 -18.19 13.81
C ARG A 332 -4.85 -18.18 13.70
N PHE A 333 -5.38 -18.79 12.64
CA PHE A 333 -6.78 -18.72 12.28
C PHE A 333 -7.36 -20.11 12.03
N GLN A 334 -8.56 -20.34 12.50
CA GLN A 334 -9.30 -21.58 12.25
C GLN A 334 -9.58 -21.76 10.75
N ASN A 335 -10.01 -20.70 10.09
CA ASN A 335 -10.41 -20.71 8.70
C ASN A 335 -10.26 -19.31 8.06
N LEU A 336 -10.61 -19.22 6.78
CA LEU A 336 -10.51 -17.98 6.02
C LEU A 336 -11.48 -16.90 6.53
N ALA A 337 -12.64 -17.27 7.07
CA ALA A 337 -13.60 -16.31 7.63
C ALA A 337 -13.00 -15.59 8.85
N CYS A 338 -12.36 -16.35 9.75
CA CYS A 338 -11.64 -15.80 10.91
C CYS A 338 -10.48 -14.87 10.47
N LYS A 339 -9.73 -15.27 9.44
CA LYS A 339 -8.66 -14.46 8.88
C LYS A 339 -9.19 -13.15 8.30
N ASN A 340 -10.20 -13.21 7.45
CA ASN A 340 -10.79 -12.04 6.80
C ASN A 340 -11.40 -11.08 7.82
N MET A 341 -12.16 -11.59 8.80
CA MET A 341 -12.69 -10.78 9.89
C MET A 341 -11.58 -10.02 10.62
N MET A 342 -10.50 -10.71 10.99
CA MET A 342 -9.38 -10.10 11.69
C MET A 342 -8.69 -9.05 10.82
N PHE A 343 -8.52 -9.29 9.52
CA PHE A 343 -7.94 -8.33 8.59
C PHE A 343 -8.81 -7.09 8.44
N ASP A 344 -10.11 -7.27 8.29
CA ASP A 344 -11.06 -6.16 8.23
C ASP A 344 -10.95 -5.33 9.53
N MET A 345 -10.95 -5.98 10.70
CA MET A 345 -10.82 -5.30 11.98
C MET A 345 -9.49 -4.54 12.14
N LEU A 346 -8.36 -5.13 11.77
CA LEU A 346 -7.04 -4.53 11.96
C LEU A 346 -6.70 -3.46 10.92
N SER A 347 -7.31 -3.52 9.72
CA SER A 347 -7.07 -2.56 8.65
C SER A 347 -8.05 -1.40 8.65
N PHE A 348 -9.27 -1.61 9.17
CA PHE A 348 -10.31 -0.57 9.23
C PHE A 348 -9.93 0.56 10.19
N LEU A 349 -8.98 0.33 10.96
CA LEU A 349 -8.55 1.12 12.09
C LEU A 349 -7.11 1.58 11.88
#